data_0bb360e71ab2dacf3d98f2b6e96c319f
#
_entry.id   0bb360e71ab2dacf3d98f2b6e96c319f
#
_cell.length_a   1.000
_cell.length_b   1.000
_cell.length_c   1.000
_cell.angle_alpha   90.00
_cell.angle_beta   90.00
_cell.angle_gamma   90.00
#
_symmetry.space_group_name_H-M   'P 1'
#
loop_
_entity.id
_entity.type
_entity.pdbx_description
1 polymer ?
#
loop_
_entity_poly.entity_id
_entity_poly.type
_entity_poly.pdbx_seq_one_letter_code
_entity_poly.pdbx_strand_id
1 'polypeptide(L)'
;MTTLAPRSVAATLAAFMVGFSAAAMADNDRNEGDRFSARLSGYNEVHFIAGAPALRGAISTQARGSFRAVIDDSANTIHYELSFEGLESDVTQAHIHFGQRHTVGGIVVWLCQTAGTKAPDAVAAFTPQCGGPRASTVTGTIVPAQVITATGQGIDAGEFDEVVRAIRAGRVYANVHSATFGSGEIRGQLRGGDRGHDRD
;
A
#
# COMPACT_ATOMS: atom_id res chain seq x y z
N MET A 1 -29.60 -1.26 85.41
CA MET A 1 -30.15 -1.36 84.01
C MET A 1 -29.64 -0.14 83.24
N THR A 2 -28.63 -0.31 82.51
CA THR A 2 -27.93 0.80 81.82
C THR A 2 -28.00 0.52 80.30
N THR A 3 -28.79 1.32 79.59
CA THR A 3 -28.97 1.20 78.15
C THR A 3 -27.86 1.96 77.43
N LEU A 4 -27.08 1.22 76.59
CA LEU A 4 -26.14 1.82 75.66
C LEU A 4 -26.84 2.20 74.34
N ALA A 5 -26.62 3.43 73.90
CA ALA A 5 -27.04 3.92 72.57
C ALA A 5 -26.00 3.54 71.48
N PRO A 6 -26.41 3.27 70.26
CA PRO A 6 -25.47 2.94 69.17
C PRO A 6 -24.87 4.21 68.55
N ARG A 7 -23.57 4.15 68.32
CA ARG A 7 -22.79 5.17 67.58
C ARG A 7 -22.91 4.93 66.07
N SER A 8 -23.43 5.91 65.36
CA SER A 8 -23.46 5.96 63.89
C SER A 8 -22.03 6.28 63.35
N VAL A 9 -21.50 5.41 62.53
CA VAL A 9 -20.28 5.66 61.76
C VAL A 9 -20.67 6.20 60.37
N ALA A 10 -20.36 7.47 60.13
CA ALA A 10 -20.49 8.07 58.84
C ALA A 10 -19.33 7.65 57.93
N ALA A 11 -19.61 6.91 56.86
CA ALA A 11 -18.68 6.56 55.83
C ALA A 11 -18.59 7.69 54.80
N THR A 12 -17.46 8.33 54.76
CA THR A 12 -17.14 9.37 53.75
C THR A 12 -16.71 8.68 52.44
N LEU A 13 -17.54 8.73 51.41
CA LEU A 13 -17.18 8.29 50.07
C LEU A 13 -16.29 9.36 49.41
N ALA A 14 -14.99 9.07 49.23
CA ALA A 14 -14.12 9.88 48.41
C ALA A 14 -14.34 9.51 46.94
N ALA A 15 -14.94 10.41 46.17
CA ALA A 15 -15.03 10.27 44.70
C ALA A 15 -13.68 10.53 44.08
N PHE A 16 -13.03 9.47 43.57
CA PHE A 16 -11.87 9.58 42.69
C PHE A 16 -12.35 10.03 41.31
N MET A 17 -12.15 11.28 40.98
CA MET A 17 -12.25 11.79 39.62
C MET A 17 -11.03 11.33 38.86
N VAL A 18 -11.19 10.30 38.04
CA VAL A 18 -10.20 9.92 37.03
C VAL A 18 -10.26 10.96 35.93
N GLY A 19 -9.30 11.90 35.98
CA GLY A 19 -9.08 12.84 34.88
C GLY A 19 -8.60 12.07 33.65
N PHE A 20 -9.46 11.90 32.68
CA PHE A 20 -9.06 11.46 31.32
C PHE A 20 -8.24 12.60 30.72
N SER A 21 -6.93 12.39 30.65
CA SER A 21 -6.03 13.30 29.93
C SER A 21 -6.42 13.37 28.46
N ALA A 22 -6.80 14.54 27.99
CA ALA A 22 -7.08 14.87 26.60
C ALA A 22 -5.85 14.81 25.65
N ALA A 23 -4.74 14.23 26.13
CA ALA A 23 -3.49 14.10 25.37
C ALA A 23 -3.49 12.92 24.36
N ALA A 24 -4.47 12.01 24.41
CA ALA A 24 -4.51 10.84 23.53
C ALA A 24 -5.20 11.09 22.16
N MET A 25 -5.73 12.28 21.91
CA MET A 25 -6.47 12.59 20.67
C MET A 25 -5.63 13.37 19.64
N ALA A 26 -4.42 13.81 19.99
CA ALA A 26 -3.59 14.65 19.09
C ALA A 26 -2.65 13.85 18.17
N ASP A 27 -2.54 12.54 18.34
CA ASP A 27 -1.58 11.72 17.58
C ASP A 27 -2.20 11.02 16.35
N ASN A 28 -3.53 11.11 16.18
CA ASN A 28 -4.23 10.43 15.09
C ASN A 28 -4.25 11.24 13.78
N ASP A 29 -4.09 12.57 13.85
CA ASP A 29 -4.16 13.43 12.66
C ASP A 29 -2.86 13.45 11.84
N ARG A 30 -1.71 13.10 12.43
CA ARG A 30 -0.42 13.08 11.72
C ARG A 30 -0.25 11.86 10.82
N ASN A 31 -1.00 10.78 11.03
CA ASN A 31 -0.85 9.53 10.31
C ASN A 31 -1.84 9.35 9.14
N GLU A 32 -2.86 10.19 9.00
CA GLU A 32 -3.78 10.11 7.85
C GLU A 32 -3.13 10.55 6.53
N GLY A 33 -2.15 11.45 6.60
CA GLY A 33 -1.44 11.97 5.43
C GLY A 33 -0.50 10.97 4.74
N ASP A 34 -0.10 9.90 5.43
CA ASP A 34 0.86 8.91 4.94
C ASP A 34 0.21 7.58 4.51
N ARG A 35 -1.11 7.57 4.39
CA ARG A 35 -1.88 6.43 3.87
C ARG A 35 -2.17 6.63 2.39
N PHE A 36 -1.89 5.61 1.60
CA PHE A 36 -2.10 5.61 0.16
C PHE A 36 -2.89 4.39 -0.26
N SER A 37 -3.69 4.53 -1.30
CA SER A 37 -4.46 3.42 -1.83
C SER A 37 -4.63 3.52 -3.34
N ALA A 38 -4.92 2.37 -3.96
CA ALA A 38 -5.31 2.27 -5.35
C ALA A 38 -6.35 1.17 -5.53
N ARG A 39 -7.31 1.39 -6.42
CA ARG A 39 -8.16 0.32 -6.99
C ARG A 39 -7.53 -0.11 -8.31
N LEU A 40 -7.31 -1.42 -8.47
CA LEU A 40 -6.71 -1.99 -9.66
C LEU A 40 -7.80 -2.59 -10.56
N SER A 41 -7.71 -2.30 -11.85
CA SER A 41 -8.57 -2.86 -12.90
C SER A 41 -7.84 -2.91 -14.24
N GLY A 42 -8.29 -3.75 -15.14
CA GLY A 42 -7.75 -3.82 -16.49
C GLY A 42 -8.01 -2.55 -17.30
N TYR A 43 -9.08 -1.81 -17.00
CA TYR A 43 -9.38 -0.53 -17.65
C TYR A 43 -8.38 0.59 -17.33
N ASN A 44 -7.59 0.42 -16.26
CA ASN A 44 -6.51 1.33 -15.90
C ASN A 44 -5.16 0.90 -16.48
N GLU A 45 -5.06 -0.32 -17.04
CA GLU A 45 -3.81 -0.82 -17.60
C GLU A 45 -3.44 -0.08 -18.89
N VAL A 46 -2.13 -0.10 -19.19
CA VAL A 46 -1.54 0.53 -20.38
C VAL A 46 -0.81 -0.56 -21.16
N HIS A 47 -1.60 -1.46 -21.72
CA HIS A 47 -1.11 -2.66 -22.40
C HIS A 47 -0.72 -2.40 -23.86
N PHE A 48 0.27 -3.13 -24.37
CA PHE A 48 0.63 -3.08 -25.77
C PHE A 48 -0.44 -3.76 -26.63
N ILE A 49 -0.87 -3.08 -27.68
CA ILE A 49 -1.86 -3.64 -28.61
C ILE A 49 -1.12 -4.52 -29.62
N ALA A 50 -1.53 -5.79 -29.70
CA ALA A 50 -0.98 -6.74 -30.67
C ALA A 50 -1.15 -6.24 -32.13
N GLY A 51 -0.09 -6.32 -32.94
CA GLY A 51 -0.09 -5.81 -34.30
C GLY A 51 0.08 -4.28 -34.43
N ALA A 52 0.05 -3.55 -33.32
CA ALA A 52 0.25 -2.10 -33.28
C ALA A 52 1.13 -1.69 -32.08
N PRO A 53 2.41 -2.04 -32.04
CA PRO A 53 3.23 -1.91 -30.83
C PRO A 53 3.47 -0.48 -30.36
N ALA A 54 3.20 0.53 -31.20
CA ALA A 54 3.23 1.93 -30.80
C ALA A 54 1.97 2.37 -30.02
N LEU A 55 0.89 1.60 -30.11
CA LEU A 55 -0.37 1.91 -29.44
C LEU A 55 -0.42 1.23 -28.07
N ARG A 56 -1.13 1.88 -27.17
CA ARG A 56 -1.42 1.37 -25.82
C ARG A 56 -2.93 1.38 -25.61
N GLY A 57 -3.44 0.40 -24.88
CA GLY A 57 -4.85 0.28 -24.58
C GLY A 57 -5.11 -0.39 -23.23
N ALA A 58 -6.33 -0.27 -22.79
CA ALA A 58 -6.82 -0.95 -21.61
C ALA A 58 -7.01 -2.46 -21.87
N ILE A 59 -7.12 -3.24 -20.82
CA ILE A 59 -7.47 -4.66 -20.85
C ILE A 59 -8.92 -4.82 -20.39
N SER A 60 -9.72 -5.55 -21.16
CA SER A 60 -11.05 -6.01 -20.77
C SER A 60 -10.89 -7.34 -20.02
N THR A 61 -10.98 -7.30 -18.70
CA THR A 61 -10.92 -8.45 -17.80
C THR A 61 -11.90 -8.27 -16.65
N GLN A 62 -12.34 -9.36 -16.04
CA GLN A 62 -13.12 -9.36 -14.80
C GLN A 62 -12.24 -9.20 -13.56
N ALA A 63 -10.92 -9.25 -13.74
CA ALA A 63 -9.95 -9.11 -12.65
C ALA A 63 -10.05 -7.73 -11.98
N ARG A 64 -9.92 -7.74 -10.68
CA ARG A 64 -9.90 -6.54 -9.84
C ARG A 64 -8.96 -6.70 -8.68
N GLY A 65 -8.54 -5.59 -8.11
CA GLY A 65 -7.67 -5.59 -6.95
C GLY A 65 -7.69 -4.28 -6.18
N SER A 66 -7.02 -4.29 -5.05
CA SER A 66 -6.75 -3.10 -4.25
C SER A 66 -5.33 -3.14 -3.72
N PHE A 67 -4.74 -1.97 -3.62
CA PHE A 67 -3.45 -1.76 -2.96
C PHE A 67 -3.64 -0.71 -1.86
N ARG A 68 -3.06 -0.96 -0.70
CA ARG A 68 -2.99 -0.02 0.42
C ARG A 68 -1.57 0.04 0.92
N ALA A 69 -1.14 1.22 1.32
CA ALA A 69 0.19 1.43 1.90
C ALA A 69 0.15 2.48 3.00
N VAL A 70 1.02 2.31 3.99
CA VAL A 70 1.28 3.27 5.06
C VAL A 70 2.77 3.53 5.08
N ILE A 71 3.17 4.79 4.95
CA ILE A 71 4.57 5.22 5.05
C ILE A 71 4.86 5.53 6.52
N ASP A 72 5.93 4.93 7.04
CA ASP A 72 6.52 5.25 8.35
C ASP A 72 7.87 5.91 8.12
N ASP A 73 7.90 7.25 8.16
CA ASP A 73 9.14 8.03 7.99
C ASP A 73 10.15 7.76 9.11
N SER A 74 9.66 7.47 10.33
CA SER A 74 10.54 7.24 11.48
C SER A 74 11.29 5.92 11.40
N ALA A 75 10.64 4.88 10.84
CA ALA A 75 11.22 3.57 10.59
C ALA A 75 11.85 3.44 9.21
N ASN A 76 11.67 4.43 8.34
CA ASN A 76 12.08 4.41 6.93
C ASN A 76 11.53 3.17 6.19
N THR A 77 10.21 2.94 6.33
CA THR A 77 9.52 1.77 5.78
C THR A 77 8.18 2.14 5.15
N ILE A 78 7.68 1.27 4.26
CA ILE A 78 6.31 1.30 3.76
C ILE A 78 5.69 -0.06 4.01
N HIS A 79 4.64 -0.10 4.85
CA HIS A 79 3.83 -1.30 5.03
C HIS A 79 2.75 -1.34 3.97
N TYR A 80 2.53 -2.49 3.33
CA TYR A 80 1.53 -2.60 2.28
C TYR A 80 0.67 -3.86 2.38
N GLU A 81 -0.50 -3.77 1.77
CA GLU A 81 -1.41 -4.86 1.47
C GLU A 81 -1.83 -4.75 -0.01
N LEU A 82 -1.62 -5.81 -0.76
CA LEU A 82 -2.08 -5.98 -2.14
C LEU A 82 -3.08 -7.13 -2.17
N SER A 83 -4.32 -6.89 -2.61
CA SER A 83 -5.31 -7.93 -2.87
C SER A 83 -5.68 -7.93 -4.34
N PHE A 84 -5.86 -9.11 -4.91
CA PHE A 84 -6.33 -9.29 -6.29
C PHE A 84 -7.21 -10.55 -6.39
N GLU A 85 -8.12 -10.55 -7.34
CA GLU A 85 -9.02 -11.68 -7.63
C GLU A 85 -9.48 -11.66 -9.08
N GLY A 86 -9.88 -12.83 -9.57
CA GLY A 86 -10.48 -13.00 -10.90
C GLY A 86 -9.52 -12.83 -12.07
N LEU A 87 -8.19 -13.02 -11.87
CA LEU A 87 -7.23 -12.98 -12.97
C LEU A 87 -7.57 -14.01 -14.05
N GLU A 88 -7.34 -13.68 -15.31
CA GLU A 88 -7.61 -14.55 -16.47
C GLU A 88 -6.74 -15.82 -16.46
N SER A 89 -5.55 -15.75 -15.88
CA SER A 89 -4.63 -16.87 -15.70
C SER A 89 -3.82 -16.69 -14.41
N ASP A 90 -2.92 -17.62 -14.14
CA ASP A 90 -2.12 -17.63 -12.92
C ASP A 90 -1.28 -16.35 -12.79
N VAL A 91 -1.26 -15.78 -11.60
CA VAL A 91 -0.43 -14.63 -11.26
C VAL A 91 1.04 -14.96 -11.49
N THR A 92 1.79 -14.01 -12.02
CA THR A 92 3.24 -14.16 -12.20
C THR A 92 4.05 -13.27 -11.29
N GLN A 93 3.63 -12.03 -11.10
CA GLN A 93 4.35 -10.99 -10.33
C GLN A 93 3.46 -9.78 -10.07
N ALA A 94 3.87 -8.91 -9.14
CA ALA A 94 3.28 -7.60 -8.92
C ALA A 94 4.35 -6.58 -8.52
N HIS A 95 4.14 -5.31 -8.93
CA HIS A 95 5.14 -4.24 -8.76
C HIS A 95 4.53 -2.92 -8.35
N ILE A 96 5.40 -2.03 -7.84
CA ILE A 96 5.21 -0.57 -7.88
C ILE A 96 6.09 -0.03 -9.00
N HIS A 97 5.51 0.84 -9.83
CA HIS A 97 6.17 1.52 -10.93
C HIS A 97 6.20 3.02 -10.71
N PHE A 98 7.28 3.68 -11.12
CA PHE A 98 7.37 5.13 -11.19
C PHE A 98 6.84 5.62 -12.53
N GLY A 99 5.59 6.10 -12.53
CA GLY A 99 4.93 6.55 -13.74
C GLY A 99 3.60 7.28 -13.46
N GLN A 100 3.25 8.16 -14.37
CA GLN A 100 2.01 8.89 -14.35
C GLN A 100 0.85 7.98 -14.81
N ARG A 101 -0.39 8.44 -14.59
CA ARG A 101 -1.56 7.81 -15.19
C ARG A 101 -1.41 7.76 -16.71
N HIS A 102 -1.79 6.65 -17.32
CA HIS A 102 -1.74 6.40 -18.77
C HIS A 102 -0.32 6.37 -19.37
N THR A 103 0.73 6.20 -18.57
CA THR A 103 2.10 6.00 -19.04
C THR A 103 2.66 4.68 -18.51
N VAL A 104 3.67 4.13 -19.18
CA VAL A 104 4.45 3.01 -18.69
C VAL A 104 5.71 3.58 -18.01
N GLY A 105 5.92 3.24 -16.75
CA GLY A 105 7.09 3.63 -15.96
C GLY A 105 7.96 2.44 -15.58
N GLY A 106 9.18 2.70 -15.14
CA GLY A 106 10.09 1.69 -14.61
C GLY A 106 9.57 1.07 -13.31
N ILE A 107 9.90 -0.20 -13.09
CA ILE A 107 9.67 -0.88 -11.80
C ILE A 107 10.62 -0.26 -10.77
N VAL A 108 10.10 0.10 -9.61
CA VAL A 108 10.90 0.59 -8.47
C VAL A 108 10.85 -0.35 -7.27
N VAL A 109 9.76 -1.16 -7.11
CA VAL A 109 9.62 -2.15 -6.04
C VAL A 109 8.86 -3.37 -6.54
N TRP A 110 9.34 -4.55 -6.18
CA TRP A 110 8.61 -5.81 -6.35
C TRP A 110 7.72 -6.07 -5.14
N LEU A 111 6.42 -6.23 -5.37
CA LEU A 111 5.42 -6.51 -4.33
C LEU A 111 5.26 -8.00 -4.10
N CYS A 112 5.36 -8.81 -5.18
CA CYS A 112 5.40 -10.26 -5.06
C CYS A 112 6.04 -10.91 -6.28
N GLN A 113 6.47 -12.17 -6.11
CA GLN A 113 7.11 -13.01 -7.12
C GLN A 113 6.52 -14.42 -7.10
N THR A 114 6.81 -15.21 -8.12
CA THR A 114 6.51 -16.64 -8.17
C THR A 114 7.77 -17.45 -8.49
N ALA A 115 7.70 -18.79 -8.38
CA ALA A 115 8.81 -19.66 -8.75
C ALA A 115 9.19 -19.52 -10.24
N GLY A 116 8.20 -19.21 -11.11
CA GLY A 116 8.40 -19.02 -12.56
C GLY A 116 8.84 -17.60 -12.93
N THR A 117 8.59 -16.61 -12.07
CA THR A 117 8.96 -15.20 -12.33
C THR A 117 9.51 -14.61 -11.05
N LYS A 118 10.83 -14.64 -10.93
CA LYS A 118 11.54 -14.18 -9.74
C LYS A 118 11.91 -12.71 -9.85
N ALA A 119 11.87 -12.03 -8.71
CA ALA A 119 12.47 -10.72 -8.57
C ALA A 119 13.98 -10.78 -8.84
N PRO A 120 14.63 -9.66 -9.21
CA PRO A 120 16.09 -9.60 -9.31
C PRO A 120 16.77 -10.12 -8.04
N ASP A 121 17.90 -10.81 -8.16
CA ASP A 121 18.59 -11.46 -7.04
C ASP A 121 18.83 -10.51 -5.85
N ALA A 122 19.12 -9.25 -6.14
CA ALA A 122 19.36 -8.23 -5.11
C ALA A 122 18.15 -8.01 -4.18
N VAL A 123 16.93 -8.25 -4.64
CA VAL A 123 15.70 -7.99 -3.87
C VAL A 123 14.83 -9.25 -3.67
N ALA A 124 15.19 -10.37 -4.31
CA ALA A 124 14.39 -11.61 -4.27
C ALA A 124 14.16 -12.13 -2.85
N ALA A 125 15.13 -12.00 -1.94
CA ALA A 125 15.03 -12.44 -0.56
C ALA A 125 14.00 -11.63 0.26
N PHE A 126 13.71 -10.40 -0.15
CA PHE A 126 12.74 -9.50 0.48
C PHE A 126 11.35 -9.57 -0.14
N THR A 127 11.25 -10.16 -1.34
CA THR A 127 10.02 -10.18 -2.13
C THR A 127 9.18 -11.42 -1.78
N PRO A 128 7.96 -11.26 -1.22
CA PRO A 128 7.12 -12.38 -0.87
C PRO A 128 6.61 -13.15 -2.09
N GLN A 129 6.06 -14.35 -1.87
CA GLN A 129 5.36 -15.09 -2.91
C GLN A 129 3.98 -14.49 -3.16
N CYS A 130 3.51 -14.49 -4.42
CA CYS A 130 2.21 -13.92 -4.79
C CYS A 130 1.00 -14.68 -4.22
N GLY A 131 1.19 -15.89 -3.68
CA GLY A 131 0.14 -16.71 -3.11
C GLY A 131 -0.64 -17.52 -4.14
N GLY A 132 -1.97 -17.49 -4.07
CA GLY A 132 -2.83 -18.33 -4.92
C GLY A 132 -2.79 -17.96 -6.40
N PRO A 133 -3.27 -18.86 -7.28
CA PRO A 133 -3.03 -18.68 -8.71
C PRO A 133 -3.77 -17.47 -9.30
N ARG A 134 -5.02 -17.21 -8.94
CA ARG A 134 -5.86 -16.17 -9.58
C ARG A 134 -6.49 -15.19 -8.59
N ALA A 135 -6.28 -15.42 -7.29
CA ALA A 135 -6.74 -14.57 -6.21
C ALA A 135 -5.81 -14.73 -5.02
N SER A 136 -5.42 -13.63 -4.39
CA SER A 136 -4.62 -13.63 -3.17
C SER A 136 -4.65 -12.28 -2.47
N THR A 137 -4.19 -12.29 -1.22
CA THR A 137 -3.78 -11.10 -0.49
C THR A 137 -2.33 -11.27 -0.07
N VAL A 138 -1.49 -10.31 -0.44
CA VAL A 138 -0.05 -10.26 -0.14
C VAL A 138 0.20 -9.06 0.75
N THR A 139 0.88 -9.27 1.86
CA THR A 139 1.33 -8.19 2.75
C THR A 139 2.84 -8.16 2.81
N GLY A 140 3.42 -7.00 3.05
CA GLY A 140 4.86 -6.87 3.20
C GLY A 140 5.27 -5.50 3.74
N THR A 141 6.58 -5.40 3.98
CA THR A 141 7.22 -4.15 4.39
C THR A 141 8.32 -3.85 3.39
N ILE A 142 8.25 -2.70 2.74
CA ILE A 142 9.28 -2.20 1.84
C ILE A 142 10.30 -1.42 2.66
N VAL A 143 11.56 -1.75 2.46
CA VAL A 143 12.72 -1.07 3.05
C VAL A 143 13.62 -0.52 1.93
N PRO A 144 14.56 0.40 2.22
CA PRO A 144 15.44 0.99 1.19
C PRO A 144 16.12 -0.03 0.27
N ALA A 145 16.58 -1.16 0.84
CA ALA A 145 17.26 -2.23 0.08
C ALA A 145 16.37 -2.91 -1.00
N GLN A 146 15.04 -2.68 -0.98
CA GLN A 146 14.12 -3.22 -1.98
C GLN A 146 13.84 -2.28 -3.15
N VAL A 147 14.34 -1.04 -3.08
CA VAL A 147 14.21 -0.09 -4.18
C VAL A 147 15.22 -0.47 -5.27
N ILE A 148 14.74 -0.65 -6.48
CA ILE A 148 15.56 -0.92 -7.67
C ILE A 148 15.54 0.29 -8.60
N THR A 149 16.59 0.38 -9.45
CA THR A 149 16.76 1.51 -10.37
C THR A 149 15.64 1.60 -11.41
N ALA A 150 14.99 2.76 -11.50
CA ALA A 150 14.18 3.13 -12.66
C ALA A 150 15.05 3.82 -13.70
N THR A 151 15.68 3.03 -14.56
CA THR A 151 16.67 3.51 -15.54
C THR A 151 16.12 4.67 -16.39
N GLY A 152 16.84 5.77 -16.43
CA GLY A 152 16.45 6.97 -17.19
C GLY A 152 15.35 7.83 -16.55
N GLN A 153 14.88 7.49 -15.34
CA GLN A 153 13.84 8.23 -14.64
C GLN A 153 14.31 8.90 -13.34
N GLY A 154 15.60 8.77 -12.99
CA GLY A 154 16.22 9.48 -11.88
C GLY A 154 15.95 8.88 -10.49
N ILE A 155 15.62 7.58 -10.43
CA ILE A 155 15.58 6.81 -9.18
C ILE A 155 16.62 5.71 -9.29
N ASP A 156 17.62 5.70 -8.42
CA ASP A 156 18.63 4.65 -8.33
C ASP A 156 18.31 3.64 -7.23
N ALA A 157 19.02 2.49 -7.24
CA ALA A 157 18.82 1.45 -6.25
C ALA A 157 19.08 1.98 -4.83
N GLY A 158 18.15 1.71 -3.90
CA GLY A 158 18.22 2.17 -2.51
C GLY A 158 17.69 3.58 -2.24
N GLU A 159 17.34 4.36 -3.27
CA GLU A 159 16.81 5.72 -3.12
C GLU A 159 15.34 5.71 -2.65
N PHE A 160 15.13 5.23 -1.43
CA PHE A 160 13.81 5.10 -0.82
C PHE A 160 13.07 6.44 -0.72
N ASP A 161 13.77 7.51 -0.36
CA ASP A 161 13.18 8.86 -0.23
C ASP A 161 12.63 9.37 -1.56
N GLU A 162 13.26 9.01 -2.70
CA GLU A 162 12.74 9.35 -4.02
C GLU A 162 11.43 8.61 -4.30
N VAL A 163 11.35 7.32 -3.93
CA VAL A 163 10.11 6.53 -4.06
C VAL A 163 9.03 7.12 -3.17
N VAL A 164 9.32 7.50 -1.93
CA VAL A 164 8.38 8.16 -1.01
C VAL A 164 7.88 9.48 -1.60
N ARG A 165 8.78 10.32 -2.12
CA ARG A 165 8.39 11.57 -2.78
C ARG A 165 7.50 11.31 -4.00
N ALA A 166 7.80 10.30 -4.81
CA ALA A 166 7.00 9.91 -5.96
C ALA A 166 5.60 9.42 -5.56
N ILE A 167 5.48 8.65 -4.46
CA ILE A 167 4.19 8.21 -3.89
C ILE A 167 3.37 9.42 -3.47
N ARG A 168 3.95 10.33 -2.68
CA ARG A 168 3.29 11.55 -2.19
C ARG A 168 2.85 12.48 -3.32
N ALA A 169 3.63 12.51 -4.40
CA ALA A 169 3.29 13.26 -5.62
C ALA A 169 2.23 12.57 -6.51
N GLY A 170 1.76 11.35 -6.16
CA GLY A 170 0.82 10.57 -6.97
C GLY A 170 1.40 10.12 -8.30
N ARG A 171 2.72 9.88 -8.36
CA ARG A 171 3.44 9.50 -9.59
C ARG A 171 3.89 8.05 -9.59
N VAL A 172 3.22 7.20 -8.82
CA VAL A 172 3.45 5.76 -8.81
C VAL A 172 2.13 5.00 -8.99
N TYR A 173 2.24 3.80 -9.53
CA TYR A 173 1.12 2.88 -9.63
C TYR A 173 1.51 1.47 -9.21
N ALA A 174 0.55 0.70 -8.72
CA ALA A 174 0.69 -0.73 -8.52
C ALA A 174 0.04 -1.47 -9.68
N ASN A 175 0.64 -2.59 -10.12
CA ASN A 175 0.01 -3.51 -11.04
C ASN A 175 0.26 -4.97 -10.66
N VAL A 176 -0.60 -5.85 -11.19
CA VAL A 176 -0.50 -7.30 -11.06
C VAL A 176 -0.47 -7.90 -12.47
N HIS A 177 0.42 -8.83 -12.68
CA HIS A 177 0.63 -9.54 -13.94
C HIS A 177 0.12 -10.96 -13.86
N SER A 178 -0.38 -11.46 -14.95
CA SER A 178 -0.72 -12.87 -15.12
C SER A 178 -0.01 -13.49 -16.32
N ALA A 179 -0.08 -14.80 -16.44
CA ALA A 179 0.56 -15.52 -17.57
C ALA A 179 -0.01 -15.06 -18.92
N THR A 180 -1.30 -14.74 -19.00
CA THR A 180 -1.93 -14.20 -20.21
C THR A 180 -1.51 -12.76 -20.48
N PHE A 181 -1.42 -11.94 -19.45
CA PHE A 181 -1.08 -10.52 -19.54
C PHE A 181 0.26 -10.23 -18.85
N GLY A 182 1.34 -10.70 -19.49
CA GLY A 182 2.70 -10.58 -18.97
C GLY A 182 3.22 -9.16 -18.79
N SER A 183 2.60 -8.15 -19.45
CA SER A 183 2.92 -6.72 -19.23
C SER A 183 2.06 -6.05 -18.15
N GLY A 184 1.19 -6.78 -17.49
CA GLY A 184 0.23 -6.33 -16.48
C GLY A 184 -1.20 -6.64 -16.92
N GLU A 185 -2.05 -7.11 -15.99
CA GLU A 185 -3.47 -7.37 -16.21
C GLU A 185 -4.35 -6.32 -15.56
N ILE A 186 -4.04 -5.95 -14.32
CA ILE A 186 -4.76 -4.91 -13.57
C ILE A 186 -3.79 -3.90 -12.98
N ARG A 187 -4.19 -2.63 -12.98
CA ARG A 187 -3.37 -1.51 -12.54
C ARG A 187 -4.18 -0.46 -11.79
N GLY A 188 -3.56 0.26 -10.85
CA GLY A 188 -4.14 1.41 -10.18
C GLY A 188 -3.10 2.44 -9.76
N GLN A 189 -3.38 3.73 -10.03
CA GLN A 189 -2.55 4.84 -9.58
C GLN A 189 -2.71 5.04 -8.08
N LEU A 190 -1.62 5.13 -7.32
CA LEU A 190 -1.65 5.40 -5.89
C LEU A 190 -2.09 6.84 -5.63
N ARG A 191 -2.96 7.01 -4.62
CA ARG A 191 -3.44 8.30 -4.15
C ARG A 191 -3.40 8.33 -2.64
N GLY A 192 -3.02 9.48 -2.07
CA GLY A 192 -3.16 9.74 -0.64
C GLY A 192 -4.63 9.69 -0.23
N GLY A 193 -4.91 9.30 1.00
CA GLY A 193 -6.23 9.50 1.60
C GLY A 193 -6.60 10.99 1.50
N ASP A 194 -7.88 11.29 1.23
CA ASP A 194 -8.36 12.67 1.16
C ASP A 194 -8.00 13.38 2.48
N ARG A 195 -7.00 14.24 2.43
CA ARG A 195 -6.94 15.34 3.38
C ARG A 195 -8.11 16.23 2.99
N GLY A 196 -9.11 16.33 3.87
CA GLY A 196 -10.23 17.23 3.65
C GLY A 196 -9.69 18.56 3.12
N HIS A 197 -9.95 18.83 1.85
CA HIS A 197 -9.72 20.15 1.30
C HIS A 197 -10.76 21.05 1.95
N ASP A 198 -10.38 21.75 3.01
CA ASP A 198 -11.03 22.99 3.38
C ASP A 198 -10.93 23.88 2.14
N ARG A 199 -12.07 24.03 1.49
CA ARG A 199 -12.24 24.98 0.38
C ARG A 199 -12.36 26.35 1.03
N ASP A 200 -11.31 27.14 0.94
CA ASP A 200 -11.41 28.59 1.01
C ASP A 200 -12.08 29.14 -0.25
#